data_9ec968730fb3c270b058c318b8018a14
#
_entry.id   9ec968730fb3c270b058c318b8018a14
#
_cell.length_a   1.000
_cell.length_b   1.000
_cell.length_c   1.000
_cell.angle_alpha   90.00
_cell.angle_beta   90.00
_cell.angle_gamma   90.00
#
_symmetry.space_group_name_H-M   'P 1'
#
loop_
_entity.id
_entity.type
_entity.pdbx_description
1 polymer ?
#
loop_
_entity_poly.entity_id
_entity_poly.type
_entity_poly.pdbx_seq_one_letter_code
_entity_poly.pdbx_strand_id
1 'polypeptide(L)'
;WQPVGINYPVAAGDNVWVGHDGRAVIDFGAGQFRLAGDSNIHLSRLDDRQFAVFVAQGRLALRVRVLDPGESARVDTPNAQVVITRAGAYRIDVSDDREHTLLVVREGEANVLTMGAVQQVLPGQSAYVDGMYPQFADVRNGVGTDGFDTWVASRDRLYLRSQSSAYVSPQMVGAADLDRYGTWQQAPEYGNVWYPNDVGP
;
A
#
# COMPACT_ATOMS: atom_id res chain seq x y z
N TRP A 1 9.97 18.15 10.28
CA TRP A 1 10.36 16.77 9.94
C TRP A 1 11.31 16.23 10.99
N GLN A 2 11.13 14.96 11.38
CA GLN A 2 12.07 14.25 12.23
C GLN A 2 12.34 12.86 11.63
N PRO A 3 13.58 12.34 11.71
CA PRO A 3 13.85 10.99 11.30
C PRO A 3 13.15 9.99 12.24
N VAL A 4 12.61 8.93 11.66
CA VAL A 4 11.92 7.88 12.41
C VAL A 4 12.57 6.52 12.18
N GLY A 5 12.52 5.65 13.18
CA GLY A 5 13.04 4.29 13.11
C GLY A 5 11.96 3.27 12.73
N ILE A 6 12.35 2.00 12.73
CA ILE A 6 11.44 0.87 12.53
C ILE A 6 10.40 0.83 13.67
N ASN A 7 9.17 0.43 13.33
CA ASN A 7 8.03 0.33 14.24
C ASN A 7 7.58 1.69 14.83
N TYR A 8 7.89 2.78 14.14
CA TYR A 8 7.33 4.08 14.52
C TYR A 8 5.84 4.11 14.18
N PRO A 9 4.95 4.42 15.14
CA PRO A 9 3.52 4.49 14.88
C PRO A 9 3.20 5.71 14.02
N VAL A 10 2.31 5.52 13.03
CA VAL A 10 1.75 6.58 12.20
C VAL A 10 0.25 6.64 12.35
N ALA A 11 -0.34 7.81 12.21
CA ALA A 11 -1.77 8.05 12.38
C ALA A 11 -2.32 8.97 11.26
N ALA A 12 -3.65 9.05 11.20
CA ALA A 12 -4.29 10.05 10.35
C ALA A 12 -3.82 11.47 10.73
N GLY A 13 -3.51 12.28 9.72
CA GLY A 13 -2.92 13.61 9.86
C GLY A 13 -1.40 13.63 9.68
N ASP A 14 -0.72 12.51 9.74
CA ASP A 14 0.73 12.46 9.57
C ASP A 14 1.15 12.67 8.11
N ASN A 15 2.32 13.31 7.95
CA ASN A 15 3.03 13.41 6.68
C ASN A 15 4.28 12.53 6.75
N VAL A 16 4.50 11.74 5.71
CA VAL A 16 5.66 10.86 5.60
C VAL A 16 6.46 11.22 4.36
N TRP A 17 7.75 11.52 4.58
CA TRP A 17 8.73 11.75 3.53
C TRP A 17 9.76 10.64 3.54
N VAL A 18 10.07 10.11 2.36
CA VAL A 18 11.13 9.11 2.17
C VAL A 18 12.30 9.77 1.44
N GLY A 19 13.47 9.79 2.05
CA GLY A 19 14.68 10.33 1.44
C GLY A 19 15.08 9.56 0.17
N HIS A 20 15.93 10.18 -0.66
CA HIS A 20 16.28 9.74 -2.03
C HIS A 20 16.57 8.24 -2.18
N ASP A 21 17.46 7.68 -1.36
CA ASP A 21 17.82 6.26 -1.41
C ASP A 21 16.96 5.38 -0.48
N GLY A 22 15.96 5.98 0.16
CA GLY A 22 15.13 5.34 1.17
C GLY A 22 14.05 4.44 0.59
N ARG A 23 13.52 3.60 1.47
CA ARG A 23 12.28 2.85 1.26
C ARG A 23 11.52 2.81 2.58
N ALA A 24 10.20 2.91 2.50
CA ALA A 24 9.35 2.77 3.67
C ALA A 24 8.22 1.77 3.42
N VAL A 25 7.81 1.07 4.48
CA VAL A 25 6.62 0.23 4.51
C VAL A 25 5.79 0.68 5.71
N ILE A 26 4.53 1.00 5.47
CA ILE A 26 3.54 1.33 6.51
C ILE A 26 2.48 0.24 6.45
N ASP A 27 2.38 -0.56 7.50
CA ASP A 27 1.35 -1.58 7.64
C ASP A 27 0.18 -1.02 8.46
N PHE A 28 -1.05 -1.14 7.94
CA PHE A 28 -2.25 -0.62 8.58
C PHE A 28 -3.37 -1.68 8.69
N GLY A 29 -3.00 -2.95 8.80
CA GLY A 29 -3.95 -4.06 8.94
C GLY A 29 -4.64 -4.41 7.63
N ALA A 30 -5.58 -3.60 7.15
CA ALA A 30 -6.28 -3.84 5.88
C ALA A 30 -5.34 -3.82 4.66
N GLY A 31 -4.11 -3.28 4.81
CA GLY A 31 -3.16 -3.19 3.71
C GLY A 31 -1.78 -2.68 4.09
N GLN A 32 -1.00 -2.36 3.07
CA GLN A 32 0.33 -1.77 3.21
C GLN A 32 0.55 -0.67 2.19
N PHE A 33 1.08 0.47 2.64
CA PHE A 33 1.72 1.46 1.78
C PHE A 33 3.21 1.15 1.71
N ARG A 34 3.76 1.12 0.51
CA ARG A 34 5.19 0.95 0.25
C ARG A 34 5.67 2.12 -0.59
N LEU A 35 6.66 2.83 -0.10
CA LEU A 35 7.12 4.08 -0.67
C LEU A 35 8.54 3.91 -1.23
N ALA A 36 8.77 4.46 -2.41
CA ALA A 36 10.11 4.64 -2.96
C ALA A 36 10.78 5.89 -2.38
N GLY A 37 12.05 6.07 -2.66
CA GLY A 37 12.75 7.33 -2.38
C GLY A 37 12.08 8.52 -3.08
N ASP A 38 12.23 9.69 -2.52
CA ASP A 38 11.64 10.97 -2.94
C ASP A 38 10.10 11.00 -2.92
N SER A 39 9.48 10.09 -2.17
CA SER A 39 8.03 10.06 -2.02
C SER A 39 7.57 10.88 -0.83
N ASN A 40 6.49 11.64 -1.03
CA ASN A 40 5.82 12.43 -0.02
C ASN A 40 4.34 12.10 0.01
N ILE A 41 3.87 11.61 1.15
CA ILE A 41 2.46 11.27 1.35
C ILE A 41 1.91 11.95 2.60
N HIS A 42 0.60 12.19 2.59
CA HIS A 42 -0.20 12.61 3.75
C HIS A 42 -1.26 11.55 4.04
N LEU A 43 -1.30 11.04 5.26
CA LEU A 43 -2.33 10.10 5.71
C LEU A 43 -3.60 10.87 6.08
N SER A 44 -4.47 11.14 5.09
CA SER A 44 -5.67 11.95 5.29
C SER A 44 -6.70 11.26 6.18
N ARG A 45 -6.76 9.92 6.10
CA ARG A 45 -7.61 9.07 6.93
C ARG A 45 -6.99 7.69 7.09
N LEU A 46 -7.09 7.15 8.28
CA LEU A 46 -6.62 5.80 8.58
C LEU A 46 -7.41 5.27 9.78
N ASP A 47 -8.48 4.52 9.49
CA ASP A 47 -9.32 3.85 10.49
C ASP A 47 -9.69 2.43 10.02
N ASP A 48 -10.42 1.69 10.84
CA ASP A 48 -10.75 0.27 10.61
C ASP A 48 -11.60 0.01 9.36
N ARG A 49 -12.26 1.04 8.81
CA ARG A 49 -13.17 0.91 7.67
C ARG A 49 -12.76 1.74 6.46
N GLN A 50 -11.87 2.69 6.66
CA GLN A 50 -11.55 3.64 5.61
C GLN A 50 -10.09 4.05 5.70
N PHE A 51 -9.45 4.11 4.55
CA PHE A 51 -8.21 4.84 4.43
C PHE A 51 -8.26 5.82 3.25
N ALA A 52 -7.62 6.95 3.45
CA ALA A 52 -7.36 7.91 2.40
C ALA A 52 -5.94 8.45 2.56
N VAL A 53 -5.18 8.39 1.48
CA VAL A 53 -3.81 8.90 1.43
C VAL A 53 -3.69 9.88 0.27
N PHE A 54 -3.04 11.00 0.51
CA PHE A 54 -2.68 11.96 -0.52
C PHE A 54 -1.21 11.74 -0.89
N VAL A 55 -0.93 11.46 -2.16
CA VAL A 55 0.42 11.34 -2.70
C VAL A 55 0.78 12.66 -3.36
N ALA A 56 1.62 13.46 -2.68
CA ALA A 56 2.02 14.77 -3.18
C ALA A 56 3.05 14.65 -4.31
N GLN A 57 3.93 13.65 -4.25
CA GLN A 57 4.92 13.29 -5.26
C GLN A 57 5.54 11.92 -4.97
N GLY A 58 6.22 11.34 -5.95
CA GLY A 58 6.97 10.11 -5.81
C GLY A 58 6.15 8.87 -6.14
N ARG A 59 6.47 7.72 -5.54
CA ARG A 59 5.91 6.41 -5.91
C ARG A 59 5.38 5.67 -4.71
N LEU A 60 4.11 5.33 -4.78
CA LEU A 60 3.39 4.52 -3.81
C LEU A 60 2.99 3.18 -4.46
N ALA A 61 3.40 2.07 -3.88
CA ALA A 61 2.73 0.79 -4.11
C ALA A 61 1.80 0.48 -2.93
N LEU A 62 0.56 0.18 -3.26
CA LEU A 62 -0.50 -0.11 -2.31
C LEU A 62 -0.91 -1.58 -2.45
N ARG A 63 -0.82 -2.34 -1.36
CA ARG A 63 -1.45 -3.65 -1.24
C ARG A 63 -2.68 -3.51 -0.35
N VAL A 64 -3.87 -3.75 -0.89
CA VAL A 64 -5.11 -3.89 -0.12
C VAL A 64 -5.37 -5.37 0.06
N ARG A 65 -5.34 -5.85 1.31
CA ARG A 65 -5.53 -7.27 1.66
C ARG A 65 -7.00 -7.62 1.72
N VAL A 66 -7.77 -6.73 2.35
CA VAL A 66 -9.20 -6.87 2.58
C VAL A 66 -9.86 -5.53 2.27
N LEU A 67 -11.01 -5.58 1.64
CA LEU A 67 -11.89 -4.44 1.41
C LEU A 67 -13.33 -4.96 1.43
N ASP A 68 -13.98 -4.82 2.57
CA ASP A 68 -15.33 -5.32 2.79
C ASP A 68 -16.40 -4.34 2.26
N PRO A 69 -17.61 -4.84 1.99
CA PRO A 69 -18.72 -3.97 1.59
C PRO A 69 -18.96 -2.84 2.61
N GLY A 70 -18.95 -1.60 2.13
CA GLY A 70 -19.10 -0.40 2.97
C GLY A 70 -17.78 0.20 3.47
N GLU A 71 -16.65 -0.43 3.19
CA GLU A 71 -15.33 0.13 3.40
C GLU A 71 -14.93 1.04 2.23
N SER A 72 -14.04 1.98 2.50
CA SER A 72 -13.57 2.96 1.51
C SER A 72 -12.06 3.03 1.48
N ALA A 73 -11.51 2.88 0.30
CA ALA A 73 -10.08 2.91 0.02
C ALA A 73 -9.79 3.95 -1.08
N ARG A 74 -9.04 5.01 -0.75
CA ARG A 74 -8.82 6.13 -1.64
C ARG A 74 -7.37 6.60 -1.64
N VAL A 75 -6.87 6.92 -2.84
CA VAL A 75 -5.60 7.62 -3.04
C VAL A 75 -5.87 8.89 -3.83
N ASP A 76 -5.60 10.03 -3.22
CA ASP A 76 -5.68 11.34 -3.87
C ASP A 76 -4.30 11.75 -4.39
N THR A 77 -4.26 12.43 -5.52
CA THR A 77 -3.07 13.05 -6.10
C THR A 77 -3.37 14.50 -6.46
N PRO A 78 -2.40 15.33 -6.86
CA PRO A 78 -2.67 16.72 -7.23
C PRO A 78 -3.69 16.88 -8.35
N ASN A 79 -3.82 15.91 -9.25
CA ASN A 79 -4.64 16.02 -10.46
C ASN A 79 -5.65 14.88 -10.66
N ALA A 80 -5.73 13.91 -9.73
CA ALA A 80 -6.70 12.80 -9.81
C ALA A 80 -7.08 12.27 -8.43
N GLN A 81 -8.20 11.57 -8.40
CA GLN A 81 -8.59 10.73 -7.28
C GLN A 81 -8.70 9.27 -7.74
N VAL A 82 -8.08 8.37 -7.02
CA VAL A 82 -8.15 6.93 -7.26
C VAL A 82 -8.98 6.29 -6.17
N VAL A 83 -10.11 5.71 -6.54
CA VAL A 83 -10.97 4.94 -5.64
C VAL A 83 -10.76 3.46 -5.90
N ILE A 84 -10.24 2.77 -4.91
CA ILE A 84 -10.03 1.32 -4.96
C ILE A 84 -11.37 0.64 -4.72
N THR A 85 -11.79 -0.24 -5.63
CA THR A 85 -13.08 -0.92 -5.58
C THR A 85 -12.98 -2.40 -5.22
N ARG A 86 -11.78 -2.98 -5.28
CA ARG A 86 -11.49 -4.36 -4.86
C ARG A 86 -10.15 -4.45 -4.15
N ALA A 87 -10.01 -5.43 -3.26
CA ALA A 87 -8.71 -5.81 -2.71
C ALA A 87 -7.74 -6.20 -3.85
N GLY A 88 -6.45 -5.86 -3.69
CA GLY A 88 -5.49 -6.07 -4.78
C GLY A 88 -4.16 -5.34 -4.61
N ALA A 89 -3.48 -5.15 -5.73
CA ALA A 89 -2.17 -4.53 -5.82
C ALA A 89 -2.18 -3.39 -6.84
N TYR A 90 -1.80 -2.22 -6.38
CA TYR A 90 -1.84 -0.97 -7.11
C TYR A 90 -0.51 -0.25 -7.01
N ARG A 91 -0.18 0.54 -8.02
CA ARG A 91 0.93 1.48 -7.97
C ARG A 91 0.44 2.84 -8.44
N ILE A 92 0.79 3.87 -7.70
CA ILE A 92 0.49 5.25 -8.01
C ILE A 92 1.80 6.03 -8.03
N ASP A 93 2.13 6.61 -9.16
CA ASP A 93 3.29 7.47 -9.35
C ASP A 93 2.82 8.90 -9.62
N VAL A 94 3.39 9.86 -8.91
CA VAL A 94 3.17 11.29 -9.11
C VAL A 94 4.51 11.92 -9.44
N SER A 95 4.56 12.64 -10.55
CA SER A 95 5.76 13.31 -11.02
C SER A 95 6.22 14.43 -10.08
N ASP A 96 7.49 14.83 -10.20
CA ASP A 96 8.08 15.88 -9.36
C ASP A 96 7.44 17.25 -9.61
N ASP A 97 6.98 17.53 -10.83
CA ASP A 97 6.21 18.72 -11.18
C ASP A 97 4.76 18.68 -10.69
N ARG A 98 4.29 17.50 -10.24
CA ARG A 98 2.94 17.23 -9.73
C ARG A 98 1.84 17.38 -10.78
N GLU A 99 2.18 17.39 -12.03
CA GLU A 99 1.23 17.53 -13.15
C GLU A 99 0.84 16.18 -13.75
N HIS A 100 1.58 15.10 -13.41
CA HIS A 100 1.34 13.79 -13.98
C HIS A 100 1.09 12.74 -12.90
N THR A 101 0.02 11.97 -13.08
CA THR A 101 -0.26 10.79 -12.25
C THR A 101 -0.36 9.55 -13.14
N LEU A 102 0.34 8.50 -12.75
CA LEU A 102 0.22 7.17 -13.33
C LEU A 102 -0.39 6.22 -12.28
N LEU A 103 -1.54 5.64 -12.59
CA LEU A 103 -2.07 4.49 -11.87
C LEU A 103 -1.76 3.20 -12.64
N VAL A 104 -1.26 2.19 -11.94
CA VAL A 104 -1.10 0.82 -12.46
C VAL A 104 -1.91 -0.11 -11.58
N VAL A 105 -2.82 -0.88 -12.19
CA VAL A 105 -3.59 -1.93 -11.52
C VAL A 105 -2.99 -3.29 -11.86
N ARG A 106 -2.35 -3.94 -10.91
CA ARG A 106 -1.78 -5.28 -11.08
C ARG A 106 -2.78 -6.37 -10.71
N GLU A 107 -3.50 -6.16 -9.63
CA GLU A 107 -4.55 -7.01 -9.10
C GLU A 107 -5.68 -6.12 -8.55
N GLY A 108 -6.92 -6.59 -8.56
CA GLY A 108 -8.08 -5.84 -8.09
C GLY A 108 -8.66 -4.91 -9.17
N GLU A 109 -9.36 -3.86 -8.76
CA GLU A 109 -9.99 -2.88 -9.65
C GLU A 109 -9.98 -1.50 -8.99
N ALA A 110 -9.85 -0.45 -9.78
CA ALA A 110 -9.93 0.92 -9.31
C ALA A 110 -10.69 1.82 -10.31
N ASN A 111 -11.24 2.92 -9.80
CA ASN A 111 -11.75 4.01 -10.62
C ASN A 111 -10.82 5.23 -10.49
N VAL A 112 -10.47 5.82 -11.61
CA VAL A 112 -9.78 7.12 -11.67
C VAL A 112 -10.84 8.19 -11.93
N LEU A 113 -10.89 9.17 -11.05
CA LEU A 113 -11.78 10.32 -11.14
C LEU A 113 -10.93 11.54 -11.52
N THR A 114 -11.31 12.17 -12.60
CA THR A 114 -10.78 13.45 -13.08
C THR A 114 -11.88 14.51 -13.06
N MET A 115 -11.61 15.72 -13.55
CA MET A 115 -12.63 16.78 -13.58
C MET A 115 -13.83 16.46 -14.48
N GLY A 116 -13.63 15.69 -15.55
CA GLY A 116 -14.66 15.42 -16.56
C GLY A 116 -15.15 13.98 -16.61
N ALA A 117 -14.48 13.05 -15.95
CA ALA A 117 -14.78 11.62 -16.13
C ALA A 117 -14.49 10.76 -14.90
N VAL A 118 -15.17 9.63 -14.84
CA VAL A 118 -14.83 8.48 -14.00
C VAL A 118 -14.52 7.32 -14.93
N GLN A 119 -13.32 6.78 -14.83
CA GLN A 119 -12.85 5.70 -15.68
C GLN A 119 -12.40 4.51 -14.84
N GLN A 120 -12.93 3.34 -15.16
CA GLN A 120 -12.54 2.08 -14.52
C GLN A 120 -11.20 1.61 -15.09
N VAL A 121 -10.32 1.15 -14.22
CA VAL A 121 -9.02 0.55 -14.55
C VAL A 121 -8.98 -0.87 -14.01
N LEU A 122 -8.81 -1.82 -14.92
CA LEU A 122 -8.86 -3.26 -14.64
C LEU A 122 -7.45 -3.84 -14.44
N PRO A 123 -7.33 -5.08 -13.92
CA PRO A 123 -6.05 -5.74 -13.77
C PRO A 123 -5.26 -5.80 -15.08
N GLY A 124 -3.99 -5.47 -15.04
CA GLY A 124 -3.10 -5.40 -16.21
C GLY A 124 -3.22 -4.10 -17.02
N GLN A 125 -4.02 -3.15 -16.56
CA GLN A 125 -4.14 -1.83 -17.17
C GLN A 125 -3.40 -0.76 -16.38
N SER A 126 -3.07 0.33 -17.05
CA SER A 126 -2.59 1.57 -16.48
C SER A 126 -3.44 2.74 -16.96
N ALA A 127 -3.58 3.77 -16.11
CA ALA A 127 -4.23 5.03 -16.42
C ALA A 127 -3.23 6.17 -16.23
N TYR A 128 -3.02 6.96 -17.25
CA TYR A 128 -2.17 8.15 -17.22
C TYR A 128 -3.03 9.41 -17.20
N VAL A 129 -2.82 10.25 -16.21
CA VAL A 129 -3.51 11.53 -16.02
C VAL A 129 -2.51 12.65 -16.21
N ASP A 130 -2.78 13.53 -17.16
CA ASP A 130 -1.88 14.59 -17.60
C ASP A 130 -2.46 15.98 -17.32
N GLY A 131 -1.61 16.87 -16.79
CA GLY A 131 -1.94 18.26 -16.47
C GLY A 131 -2.72 18.45 -15.18
N MET A 132 -2.83 19.71 -14.73
CA MET A 132 -3.49 20.08 -13.47
C MET A 132 -5.02 20.00 -13.51
N TYR A 133 -5.62 20.05 -14.70
CA TYR A 133 -7.08 20.05 -14.85
C TYR A 133 -7.54 19.00 -15.89
N PRO A 134 -7.19 17.71 -15.69
CA PRO A 134 -7.47 16.67 -16.68
C PRO A 134 -8.95 16.41 -16.81
N GLN A 135 -9.43 16.27 -18.05
CA GLN A 135 -10.83 15.92 -18.33
C GLN A 135 -11.04 14.40 -18.27
N PHE A 136 -10.02 13.62 -18.60
CA PHE A 136 -10.03 12.15 -18.60
C PHE A 136 -8.64 11.60 -18.36
N ALA A 137 -8.56 10.32 -18.00
CA ALA A 137 -7.33 9.56 -17.94
C ALA A 137 -7.15 8.76 -19.25
N ASP A 138 -5.91 8.61 -19.71
CA ASP A 138 -5.58 7.72 -20.84
C ASP A 138 -5.38 6.30 -20.29
N VAL A 139 -6.39 5.44 -20.48
CA VAL A 139 -6.36 4.05 -19.99
C VAL A 139 -5.80 3.13 -21.08
N ARG A 140 -4.74 2.40 -20.77
CA ARG A 140 -4.04 1.49 -21.69
C ARG A 140 -3.86 0.11 -21.09
N ASN A 141 -3.83 -0.90 -21.96
CA ASN A 141 -3.41 -2.24 -21.58
C ASN A 141 -1.88 -2.31 -21.48
N GLY A 142 -1.41 -3.11 -20.54
CA GLY A 142 0.00 -3.31 -20.29
C GLY A 142 0.51 -2.46 -19.12
N VAL A 143 1.37 -3.07 -18.34
CA VAL A 143 2.01 -2.46 -17.16
C VAL A 143 3.50 -2.73 -17.22
N GLY A 144 4.29 -1.68 -17.22
CA GLY A 144 5.73 -1.77 -17.09
C GLY A 144 6.15 -2.29 -15.72
N THR A 145 7.40 -2.73 -15.60
CA THR A 145 8.03 -3.09 -14.32
C THR A 145 9.40 -2.43 -14.22
N ASP A 146 9.76 -2.02 -13.00
CA ASP A 146 11.06 -1.44 -12.70
C ASP A 146 11.67 -2.01 -11.41
N GLY A 147 12.76 -1.40 -10.94
CA GLY A 147 13.42 -1.81 -9.69
C GLY A 147 12.55 -1.63 -8.45
N PHE A 148 11.62 -0.67 -8.44
CA PHE A 148 10.67 -0.50 -7.36
C PHE A 148 9.67 -1.65 -7.32
N ASP A 149 9.13 -2.06 -8.47
CA ASP A 149 8.25 -3.22 -8.57
C ASP A 149 8.93 -4.52 -8.14
N THR A 150 10.22 -4.69 -8.50
CA THR A 150 11.02 -5.85 -8.06
C THR A 150 11.13 -5.88 -6.53
N TRP A 151 11.37 -4.73 -5.90
CA TRP A 151 11.42 -4.63 -4.44
C TRP A 151 10.04 -4.89 -3.82
N VAL A 152 8.96 -4.33 -4.36
CA VAL A 152 7.58 -4.57 -3.90
C VAL A 152 7.24 -6.06 -3.97
N ALA A 153 7.54 -6.72 -5.10
CA ALA A 153 7.32 -8.15 -5.26
C ALA A 153 8.13 -9.01 -4.26
N SER A 154 9.32 -8.55 -3.86
CA SER A 154 10.11 -9.23 -2.82
C SER A 154 9.41 -9.20 -1.46
N ARG A 155 8.75 -8.08 -1.12
CA ARG A 155 7.96 -7.93 0.11
C ARG A 155 6.69 -8.77 0.09
N ASP A 156 6.00 -8.84 -1.05
CA ASP A 156 4.83 -9.71 -1.22
C ASP A 156 5.21 -11.18 -1.01
N ARG A 157 6.35 -11.62 -1.55
CA ARG A 157 6.82 -13.01 -1.36
C ARG A 157 7.12 -13.33 0.11
N LEU A 158 7.64 -12.39 0.88
CA LEU A 158 7.85 -12.59 2.32
C LEU A 158 6.52 -12.82 3.04
N TYR A 159 5.52 -12.00 2.73
CA TYR A 159 4.18 -12.14 3.31
C TYR A 159 3.52 -13.48 2.91
N LEU A 160 3.55 -13.83 1.63
CA LEU A 160 2.94 -15.06 1.12
C LEU A 160 3.62 -16.35 1.63
N ARG A 161 4.89 -16.29 2.01
CA ARG A 161 5.64 -17.41 2.56
C ARG A 161 5.57 -17.50 4.08
N SER A 162 4.97 -16.52 4.72
CA SER A 162 4.85 -16.49 6.18
C SER A 162 4.00 -17.65 6.69
N GLN A 163 4.59 -18.48 7.56
CA GLN A 163 3.86 -19.54 8.27
C GLN A 163 2.82 -18.94 9.22
N SER A 164 3.13 -17.80 9.80
CA SER A 164 2.24 -17.09 10.72
C SER A 164 0.92 -16.70 10.07
N SER A 165 0.89 -16.50 8.75
CA SER A 165 -0.35 -16.20 8.01
C SER A 165 -1.44 -17.28 8.12
N ALA A 166 -1.06 -18.52 8.48
CA ALA A 166 -2.00 -19.60 8.73
C ALA A 166 -2.65 -19.56 10.13
N TYR A 167 -2.09 -18.79 11.04
CA TYR A 167 -2.47 -18.79 12.46
C TYR A 167 -3.04 -17.46 12.95
N VAL A 168 -2.81 -16.37 12.23
CA VAL A 168 -3.28 -15.02 12.60
C VAL A 168 -4.12 -14.40 11.50
N SER A 169 -4.92 -13.40 11.88
CA SER A 169 -5.73 -12.63 10.92
C SER A 169 -4.84 -12.00 9.83
N PRO A 170 -5.27 -12.02 8.55
CA PRO A 170 -4.61 -11.26 7.48
C PRO A 170 -4.49 -9.76 7.77
N GLN A 171 -5.36 -9.24 8.64
CA GLN A 171 -5.36 -7.83 9.07
C GLN A 171 -4.42 -7.54 10.25
N MET A 172 -3.78 -8.56 10.81
CA MET A 172 -2.82 -8.35 11.90
C MET A 172 -1.58 -7.61 11.38
N VAL A 173 -1.34 -6.43 11.92
CA VAL A 173 -0.13 -5.66 11.65
C VAL A 173 1.10 -6.42 12.15
N GLY A 174 2.13 -6.53 11.32
CA GLY A 174 3.37 -7.24 11.68
C GLY A 174 3.27 -8.77 11.63
N ALA A 175 2.18 -9.37 11.13
CA ALA A 175 2.01 -10.83 11.07
C ALA A 175 3.19 -11.56 10.41
N ALA A 176 3.76 -11.00 9.34
CA ALA A 176 4.93 -11.57 8.66
C ALA A 176 6.23 -11.50 9.47
N ASP A 177 6.31 -10.60 10.45
CA ASP A 177 7.48 -10.47 11.32
C ASP A 177 7.51 -11.55 12.41
N LEU A 178 6.37 -12.17 12.73
CA LEU A 178 6.29 -13.27 13.70
C LEU A 178 7.23 -14.42 13.33
N ASP A 179 7.35 -14.74 12.04
CA ASP A 179 8.24 -15.83 11.57
C ASP A 179 9.73 -15.52 11.81
N ARG A 180 10.08 -14.24 11.91
CA ARG A 180 11.44 -13.79 12.19
C ARG A 180 11.79 -13.84 13.67
N TYR A 181 10.81 -13.56 14.51
CA TYR A 181 11.02 -13.34 15.94
C TYR A 181 10.53 -14.50 16.82
N GLY A 182 9.95 -15.55 16.23
CA GLY A 182 9.49 -16.70 16.98
C GLY A 182 9.09 -17.86 16.10
N THR A 183 8.56 -18.91 16.73
CA THR A 183 8.10 -20.14 16.08
C THR A 183 6.74 -20.56 16.60
N TRP A 184 5.93 -21.15 15.72
CA TRP A 184 4.65 -21.76 16.08
C TRP A 184 4.84 -23.19 16.50
N GLN A 185 4.25 -23.59 17.63
CA GLN A 185 4.27 -24.96 18.13
C GLN A 185 2.86 -25.37 18.55
N GLN A 186 2.55 -26.66 18.35
CA GLN A 186 1.28 -27.20 18.83
C GLN A 186 1.40 -27.58 20.29
N ALA A 187 0.63 -26.92 21.14
CA ALA A 187 0.49 -27.23 22.56
C ALA A 187 -0.80 -28.06 22.75
N PRO A 188 -0.78 -29.20 23.50
CA PRO A 188 -1.94 -30.08 23.63
C PRO A 188 -3.19 -29.42 24.18
N GLU A 189 -3.03 -28.45 25.10
CA GLU A 189 -4.15 -27.78 25.77
C GLU A 189 -4.59 -26.46 25.09
N TYR A 190 -3.69 -25.82 24.29
CA TYR A 190 -3.91 -24.46 23.76
C TYR A 190 -3.92 -24.41 22.24
N GLY A 191 -3.68 -25.52 21.55
CA GLY A 191 -3.57 -25.55 20.10
C GLY A 191 -2.24 -24.94 19.60
N ASN A 192 -2.30 -24.11 18.56
CA ASN A 192 -1.09 -23.47 18.03
C ASN A 192 -0.70 -22.25 18.87
N VAL A 193 0.50 -22.28 19.45
CA VAL A 193 1.07 -21.23 20.30
C VAL A 193 2.35 -20.71 19.69
N TRP A 194 2.49 -19.40 19.63
CA TRP A 194 3.71 -18.75 19.16
C TRP A 194 4.70 -18.54 20.31
N TYR A 195 5.94 -18.93 20.10
CA TYR A 195 7.04 -18.79 21.06
C TYR A 195 8.09 -17.83 20.50
N PRO A 196 8.43 -16.74 21.19
CA PRO A 196 9.50 -15.84 20.77
C PRO A 196 10.88 -16.54 20.86
N ASN A 197 11.77 -16.22 19.91
CA ASN A 197 13.12 -16.83 19.85
C ASN A 197 14.06 -16.38 20.96
N ASP A 198 13.95 -15.13 21.42
CA ASP A 198 14.82 -14.52 22.40
C ASP A 198 14.01 -14.06 23.63
N VAL A 199 13.57 -15.03 24.45
CA VAL A 199 13.10 -14.74 25.80
C VAL A 199 14.29 -14.94 26.71
N GLY A 200 14.97 -13.86 27.06
CA GLY A 200 15.97 -13.90 28.12
C GLY A 200 15.32 -14.34 29.45
N PRO A 201 16.09 -14.94 30.37
CA PRO A 201 15.61 -15.36 31.68
C PRO A 201 15.12 -14.17 32.52
#